data_01ff637842147bba939b5cb417de578b
#
_entry.id   01ff637842147bba939b5cb417de578b
#
_cell.length_a   1.000
_cell.length_b   1.000
_cell.length_c   1.000
_cell.angle_alpha   90.00
_cell.angle_beta   90.00
_cell.angle_gamma   90.00
#
_symmetry.space_group_name_H-M   'P 1'
#
loop_
_entity.id
_entity.type
_entity.pdbx_description
1 polymer ?
#
loop_
_entity_poly.entity_id
_entity_poly.type
_entity_poly.pdbx_seq_one_letter_code
_entity_poly.pdbx_strand_id
1 'polypeptide(L)'
;MEMISPKSFRKLAPPLAAGCIGLALIGTGCNYSQSGDAPSPDSNYQWRSLYREDVKSVAVPIFTNKAFDRGVEFSLTEAIVKQIEARTPYKVMPRERADTVLEGEVVSVTRSVVSNDARAANPQEQLYIVRVNFVWKDIRTGRILCERKNFEQTAVYYPTLGEGRYVGQQQNAEKLAAGIVQELAADW
;
A
#
# COMPACT_ATOMS: atom_id res chain seq x y z
N MET A 1 -73.93 13.86 -18.50
CA MET A 1 -74.22 14.71 -19.71
C MET A 1 -72.90 14.66 -20.46
N GLU A 2 -72.90 13.98 -21.34
CA GLU A 2 -73.08 13.49 -22.76
C GLU A 2 -71.68 13.13 -23.26
N MET A 3 -71.42 11.86 -23.47
CA MET A 3 -71.62 11.11 -24.70
C MET A 3 -71.25 11.91 -25.95
N ILE A 4 -70.24 11.45 -26.71
CA ILE A 4 -70.38 11.02 -28.12
C ILE A 4 -69.07 10.36 -28.59
N SER A 5 -69.16 9.10 -28.93
CA SER A 5 -68.31 8.29 -29.82
C SER A 5 -68.95 8.36 -31.24
N PRO A 6 -68.46 7.72 -32.30
CA PRO A 6 -67.18 7.35 -32.88
C PRO A 6 -67.10 7.73 -34.38
N LYS A 7 -66.05 7.26 -35.14
CA LYS A 7 -66.05 6.76 -36.53
C LYS A 7 -64.62 6.81 -37.08
N SER A 8 -63.91 5.69 -37.24
CA SER A 8 -63.90 4.80 -38.38
C SER A 8 -63.74 5.52 -39.76
N PHE A 9 -62.59 5.29 -40.37
CA PHE A 9 -62.48 5.04 -41.83
C PHE A 9 -61.01 4.68 -42.18
N ARG A 10 -60.77 3.41 -42.49
CA ARG A 10 -60.49 2.78 -43.78
C ARG A 10 -59.11 3.07 -44.41
N LYS A 11 -58.35 1.97 -44.41
CA LYS A 11 -57.46 1.41 -45.44
C LYS A 11 -57.09 2.27 -46.67
N LEU A 12 -55.81 2.36 -46.94
CA LEU A 12 -55.22 2.11 -48.27
C LEU A 12 -53.72 1.79 -48.14
N ALA A 13 -53.32 0.66 -48.65
CA ALA A 13 -51.93 0.32 -49.04
C ALA A 13 -51.91 0.24 -50.57
N PRO A 14 -50.76 -0.04 -51.22
CA PRO A 14 -49.32 0.22 -51.10
C PRO A 14 -48.81 1.01 -52.36
N PRO A 15 -47.66 0.91 -53.00
CA PRO A 15 -46.40 0.18 -52.75
C PRO A 15 -45.11 0.98 -53.09
N LEU A 16 -43.98 0.23 -53.16
CA LEU A 16 -42.74 0.43 -53.92
C LEU A 16 -41.52 1.05 -53.21
N ALA A 17 -40.67 0.15 -52.83
CA ALA A 17 -39.26 0.00 -53.23
C ALA A 17 -38.40 1.25 -53.38
N ALA A 18 -37.43 1.42 -52.54
CA ALA A 18 -36.07 1.81 -52.89
C ALA A 18 -35.12 1.65 -51.70
N GLY A 19 -34.10 0.92 -51.93
CA GLY A 19 -32.98 0.57 -51.14
C GLY A 19 -32.35 1.67 -50.30
N CYS A 20 -32.12 1.34 -49.05
CA CYS A 20 -31.11 1.98 -48.25
C CYS A 20 -30.20 0.91 -47.70
N ILE A 21 -29.01 0.87 -48.26
CA ILE A 21 -27.84 0.16 -47.75
C ILE A 21 -27.60 0.65 -46.35
N GLY A 22 -28.05 -0.11 -45.36
CA GLY A 22 -27.73 0.11 -43.96
C GLY A 22 -26.31 -0.34 -43.69
N LEU A 23 -25.43 0.64 -43.50
CA LEU A 23 -24.07 0.46 -43.00
C LEU A 23 -24.15 -0.15 -41.60
N ALA A 24 -23.95 -1.46 -41.52
CA ALA A 24 -23.82 -2.18 -40.23
C ALA A 24 -22.49 -1.79 -39.62
N LEU A 25 -22.51 -0.79 -38.74
CA LEU A 25 -21.45 -0.54 -37.78
C LEU A 25 -21.39 -1.75 -36.83
N ILE A 26 -20.48 -2.67 -37.10
CA ILE A 26 -20.08 -3.74 -36.21
C ILE A 26 -19.34 -3.07 -35.06
N GLY A 27 -20.06 -2.68 -34.02
CA GLY A 27 -19.50 -2.35 -32.73
C GLY A 27 -18.90 -3.62 -32.15
N THR A 28 -17.60 -3.82 -32.32
CA THR A 28 -16.82 -4.74 -31.49
C THR A 28 -16.77 -4.16 -30.08
N GLY A 29 -17.86 -4.27 -29.35
CA GLY A 29 -17.87 -4.09 -27.91
C GLY A 29 -16.98 -5.17 -27.33
N CYS A 30 -15.89 -4.76 -26.65
CA CYS A 30 -15.17 -5.66 -25.77
C CYS A 30 -16.19 -6.20 -24.76
N ASN A 31 -16.58 -7.43 -24.96
CA ASN A 31 -17.44 -8.14 -24.04
C ASN A 31 -16.62 -8.44 -22.79
N TYR A 32 -16.56 -7.49 -21.86
CA TYR A 32 -16.08 -7.73 -20.52
C TYR A 32 -17.15 -8.60 -19.85
N SER A 33 -17.02 -9.90 -20.00
CA SER A 33 -17.87 -10.85 -19.31
C SER A 33 -17.56 -10.72 -17.83
N GLN A 34 -18.41 -10.01 -17.13
CA GLN A 34 -18.51 -9.97 -15.67
C GLN A 34 -19.22 -11.25 -15.19
N SER A 35 -18.77 -12.37 -15.71
CA SER A 35 -19.09 -13.65 -15.13
C SER A 35 -18.14 -13.82 -13.96
N GLY A 36 -18.70 -13.71 -12.76
CA GLY A 36 -18.07 -14.17 -11.54
C GLY A 36 -17.97 -15.70 -11.57
N ASP A 37 -17.24 -16.21 -12.55
CA ASP A 37 -16.91 -17.62 -12.58
C ASP A 37 -15.94 -17.87 -11.43
N ALA A 38 -16.35 -18.70 -10.52
CA ALA A 38 -15.48 -19.29 -9.54
C ALA A 38 -14.22 -19.80 -10.28
N PRO A 39 -13.01 -19.55 -9.76
CA PRO A 39 -11.79 -19.94 -10.43
C PRO A 39 -11.86 -21.43 -10.75
N SER A 40 -11.65 -21.77 -12.03
CA SER A 40 -11.59 -23.15 -12.48
C SER A 40 -10.50 -23.88 -11.68
N PRO A 41 -10.68 -25.18 -11.35
CA PRO A 41 -9.72 -25.95 -10.56
C PRO A 41 -8.29 -25.96 -11.15
N ASP A 42 -8.14 -25.62 -12.43
CA ASP A 42 -6.87 -25.56 -13.16
C ASP A 42 -6.21 -24.18 -13.17
N SER A 43 -6.85 -23.14 -12.61
CA SER A 43 -6.18 -21.86 -12.46
C SER A 43 -5.23 -21.95 -11.26
N ASN A 44 -3.94 -21.98 -11.53
CA ASN A 44 -2.86 -21.94 -10.55
C ASN A 44 -2.82 -20.63 -9.75
N TYR A 45 -3.85 -19.78 -9.90
CA TYR A 45 -4.02 -18.50 -9.25
C TYR A 45 -4.97 -18.65 -8.06
N GLN A 46 -4.40 -18.83 -6.89
CA GLN A 46 -5.16 -18.87 -5.64
C GLN A 46 -5.17 -17.45 -5.02
N TRP A 47 -6.36 -16.93 -4.80
CA TRP A 47 -6.57 -15.70 -4.01
C TRP A 47 -6.30 -16.00 -2.54
N ARG A 48 -5.03 -16.08 -2.16
CA ARG A 48 -4.62 -16.21 -0.76
C ARG A 48 -4.26 -14.84 -0.21
N SER A 49 -4.60 -14.61 1.03
CA SER A 49 -4.12 -13.44 1.75
C SER A 49 -2.59 -13.47 1.79
N LEU A 50 -1.96 -12.33 1.52
CA LEU A 50 -0.51 -12.13 1.68
C LEU A 50 -0.08 -12.24 3.13
N TYR A 51 -1.04 -12.12 4.05
CA TYR A 51 -0.81 -12.06 5.48
C TYR A 51 -1.24 -13.34 6.18
N ARG A 52 -0.57 -13.64 7.30
CA ARG A 52 -0.82 -14.84 8.09
C ARG A 52 -2.20 -14.78 8.74
N GLU A 53 -2.98 -15.85 8.57
CA GLU A 53 -4.33 -15.97 9.15
C GLU A 53 -4.29 -16.38 10.63
N ASP A 54 -3.18 -16.97 11.08
CA ASP A 54 -2.94 -17.40 12.47
C ASP A 54 -2.61 -16.22 13.42
N VAL A 55 -2.33 -15.03 12.89
CA VAL A 55 -2.01 -13.81 13.63
C VAL A 55 -3.12 -12.79 13.46
N LYS A 56 -3.66 -12.28 14.56
CA LYS A 56 -4.71 -11.23 14.55
C LYS A 56 -4.22 -9.90 15.09
N SER A 57 -3.23 -9.93 15.97
CA SER A 57 -2.76 -8.75 16.66
C SER A 57 -1.25 -8.72 16.82
N VAL A 58 -0.70 -7.51 16.76
CA VAL A 58 0.74 -7.24 16.86
C VAL A 58 0.97 -6.13 17.90
N ALA A 59 1.89 -6.36 18.81
CA ALA A 59 2.42 -5.31 19.67
C ALA A 59 3.65 -4.70 19.02
N VAL A 60 3.74 -3.38 19.03
CA VAL A 60 4.89 -2.64 18.52
C VAL A 60 5.41 -1.74 19.65
N PRO A 61 6.31 -2.23 20.49
CA PRO A 61 6.98 -1.39 21.48
C PRO A 61 7.87 -0.38 20.77
N ILE A 62 8.21 0.71 21.46
CA ILE A 62 9.14 1.71 20.93
C ILE A 62 10.46 1.03 20.62
N PHE A 63 10.97 1.23 19.39
CA PHE A 63 12.24 0.68 18.96
C PHE A 63 13.38 1.24 19.82
N THR A 64 14.34 0.39 20.14
CA THR A 64 15.54 0.81 20.84
C THR A 64 16.40 1.65 19.89
N ASN A 65 17.00 2.75 20.38
CA ASN A 65 17.87 3.57 19.57
C ASN A 65 19.32 3.48 20.06
N LYS A 66 20.20 2.94 19.22
CA LYS A 66 21.64 2.91 19.40
C LYS A 66 22.37 4.00 18.64
N ALA A 67 21.67 4.73 17.77
CA ALA A 67 22.24 5.83 17.01
C ALA A 67 22.30 7.11 17.84
N PHE A 68 23.12 8.07 17.38
CA PHE A 68 23.24 9.39 18.03
C PHE A 68 22.03 10.30 17.74
N ASP A 69 21.31 10.09 16.64
CA ASP A 69 20.13 10.87 16.28
C ASP A 69 18.94 10.43 17.12
N ARG A 70 18.48 11.31 18.01
CA ARG A 70 17.33 11.05 18.89
C ARG A 70 16.01 11.39 18.19
N GLY A 71 14.97 10.66 18.58
CA GLY A 71 13.62 10.85 18.06
C GLY A 71 13.29 10.01 16.82
N VAL A 72 14.30 9.40 16.20
CA VAL A 72 14.10 8.48 15.05
C VAL A 72 13.28 7.26 15.46
N GLU A 73 13.54 6.75 16.66
CA GLU A 73 12.82 5.61 17.25
C GLU A 73 11.32 5.86 17.38
N PHE A 74 10.94 7.07 17.78
CA PHE A 74 9.52 7.44 17.91
C PHE A 74 8.85 7.59 16.55
N SER A 75 9.47 8.34 15.64
CA SER A 75 8.96 8.54 14.28
C SER A 75 8.82 7.21 13.53
N LEU A 76 9.79 6.31 13.69
CA LEU A 76 9.75 4.98 13.07
C LEU A 76 8.63 4.12 13.67
N THR A 77 8.53 4.07 15.00
CA THR A 77 7.51 3.25 15.66
C THR A 77 6.10 3.72 15.30
N GLU A 78 5.86 5.05 15.30
CA GLU A 78 4.58 5.63 14.88
C GLU A 78 4.27 5.30 13.42
N ALA A 79 5.25 5.42 12.53
CA ALA A 79 5.09 5.08 11.12
C ALA A 79 4.77 3.58 10.92
N ILE A 80 5.41 2.68 11.69
CA ILE A 80 5.13 1.24 11.64
C ILE A 80 3.71 0.95 12.07
N VAL A 81 3.25 1.51 13.21
CA VAL A 81 1.88 1.35 13.69
C VAL A 81 0.88 1.78 12.61
N LYS A 82 1.06 2.98 12.06
CA LYS A 82 0.21 3.51 10.98
C LYS A 82 0.18 2.60 9.75
N GLN A 83 1.34 2.07 9.34
CA GLN A 83 1.42 1.19 8.17
C GLN A 83 0.79 -0.17 8.43
N ILE A 84 0.95 -0.75 9.62
CA ILE A 84 0.28 -2.00 10.01
C ILE A 84 -1.23 -1.83 9.92
N GLU A 85 -1.78 -0.80 10.55
CA GLU A 85 -3.22 -0.54 10.57
C GLU A 85 -3.81 -0.21 9.20
N ALA A 86 -3.01 0.43 8.32
CA ALA A 86 -3.46 0.83 6.98
C ALA A 86 -3.38 -0.29 5.94
N ARG A 87 -2.42 -1.20 6.06
CA ARG A 87 -2.08 -2.17 5.00
C ARG A 87 -2.29 -3.63 5.36
N THR A 88 -2.44 -3.93 6.64
CA THR A 88 -2.55 -5.32 7.10
C THR A 88 -3.89 -5.57 7.80
N PRO A 89 -4.34 -6.81 7.90
CA PRO A 89 -5.51 -7.16 8.70
C PRO A 89 -5.21 -7.18 10.21
N TYR A 90 -3.95 -6.97 10.62
CA TYR A 90 -3.53 -7.05 12.01
C TYR A 90 -3.96 -5.81 12.79
N LYS A 91 -4.34 -6.00 14.05
CA LYS A 91 -4.63 -4.92 14.99
C LYS A 91 -3.45 -4.64 15.88
N VAL A 92 -3.08 -3.37 16.03
CA VAL A 92 -2.05 -3.00 16.99
C VAL A 92 -2.64 -2.98 18.39
N MET A 93 -2.01 -3.72 19.30
CA MET A 93 -2.45 -3.89 20.70
C MET A 93 -1.28 -3.80 21.67
N PRO A 94 -1.56 -3.47 22.94
CA PRO A 94 -0.55 -3.60 24.01
C PRO A 94 -0.05 -5.04 24.11
N ARG A 95 1.23 -5.19 24.50
CA ARG A 95 1.94 -6.49 24.56
C ARG A 95 1.20 -7.58 25.32
N GLU A 96 0.48 -7.21 26.38
CA GLU A 96 -0.24 -8.15 27.25
C GLU A 96 -1.46 -8.79 26.56
N ARG A 97 -1.92 -8.21 25.47
CA ARG A 97 -3.12 -8.66 24.75
C ARG A 97 -2.85 -9.01 23.28
N ALA A 98 -1.62 -8.86 22.84
CA ALA A 98 -1.22 -9.15 21.47
C ALA A 98 -0.81 -10.61 21.29
N ASP A 99 -1.06 -11.17 20.11
CA ASP A 99 -0.60 -12.50 19.73
C ASP A 99 0.89 -12.52 19.42
N THR A 100 1.36 -11.43 18.79
CA THR A 100 2.75 -11.31 18.33
C THR A 100 3.35 -9.98 18.74
N VAL A 101 4.68 -9.91 18.72
CA VAL A 101 5.41 -8.67 18.99
C VAL A 101 6.45 -8.41 17.91
N LEU A 102 6.49 -7.18 17.43
CA LEU A 102 7.52 -6.67 16.52
C LEU A 102 8.47 -5.78 17.33
N GLU A 103 9.64 -6.29 17.62
CA GLU A 103 10.69 -5.58 18.34
C GLU A 103 11.81 -5.21 17.37
N GLY A 104 12.47 -4.08 17.61
CA GLY A 104 13.60 -3.69 16.79
C GLY A 104 14.49 -2.63 17.43
N GLU A 105 15.60 -2.39 16.75
CA GLU A 105 16.59 -1.40 17.13
C GLU A 105 17.07 -0.58 15.94
N VAL A 106 17.23 0.71 16.12
CA VAL A 106 17.91 1.60 15.19
C VAL A 106 19.41 1.46 15.43
N VAL A 107 20.11 0.87 14.47
CA VAL A 107 21.55 0.58 14.55
C VAL A 107 22.36 1.82 14.23
N SER A 108 22.04 2.49 13.14
CA SER A 108 22.76 3.69 12.69
C SER A 108 21.89 4.62 11.88
N VAL A 109 22.23 5.90 11.99
CA VAL A 109 21.69 6.97 11.14
C VAL A 109 22.87 7.68 10.50
N THR A 110 22.88 7.74 9.17
CA THR A 110 23.95 8.37 8.39
C THR A 110 23.35 9.44 7.49
N ARG A 111 24.06 10.56 7.39
CA ARG A 111 23.74 11.63 6.43
C ARG A 111 24.88 11.75 5.44
N SER A 112 24.55 11.80 4.17
CA SER A 112 25.52 11.95 3.10
C SER A 112 25.11 13.07 2.16
N VAL A 113 26.04 13.89 1.76
CA VAL A 113 25.83 14.94 0.77
C VAL A 113 26.08 14.33 -0.60
N VAL A 114 25.11 14.43 -1.50
CA VAL A 114 25.22 13.90 -2.88
C VAL A 114 25.66 14.99 -3.82
N SER A 115 25.10 16.18 -3.68
CA SER A 115 25.39 17.31 -4.56
C SER A 115 25.60 18.59 -3.77
N ASN A 116 26.69 19.30 -4.11
CA ASN A 116 27.01 20.60 -3.58
C ASN A 116 26.93 21.63 -4.69
N ASP A 117 26.47 22.85 -4.39
CA ASP A 117 26.69 23.98 -5.25
C ASP A 117 28.15 24.43 -5.06
N ALA A 118 28.97 24.27 -6.11
CA ALA A 118 30.39 24.64 -6.10
C ALA A 118 30.64 26.14 -5.80
N ARG A 119 29.63 27.01 -6.02
CA ARG A 119 29.71 28.44 -5.78
C ARG A 119 29.26 28.87 -4.40
N ALA A 120 28.29 28.15 -3.81
CA ALA A 120 27.65 28.53 -2.56
C ALA A 120 28.10 27.68 -1.37
N ALA A 121 28.88 26.62 -1.57
CA ALA A 121 29.26 25.61 -0.58
C ALA A 121 28.08 25.02 0.21
N ASN A 122 26.86 25.14 -0.33
CA ASN A 122 25.65 24.63 0.29
C ASN A 122 25.29 23.28 -0.30
N PRO A 123 24.95 22.29 0.53
CA PRO A 123 24.46 21.01 0.04
C PRO A 123 23.08 21.19 -0.63
N GLN A 124 22.98 20.80 -1.89
CA GLN A 124 21.71 20.85 -2.64
C GLN A 124 20.85 19.63 -2.38
N GLU A 125 21.51 18.48 -2.26
CA GLU A 125 20.85 17.19 -2.07
C GLU A 125 21.55 16.41 -0.97
N GLN A 126 20.79 15.93 0.00
CA GLN A 126 21.28 15.11 1.09
C GLN A 126 20.48 13.81 1.21
N LEU A 127 21.20 12.74 1.53
CA LEU A 127 20.63 11.44 1.88
C LEU A 127 20.52 11.31 3.39
N TYR A 128 19.38 10.83 3.84
CA TYR A 128 19.13 10.38 5.19
C TYR A 128 18.98 8.88 5.18
N ILE A 129 19.96 8.16 5.72
CA ILE A 129 20.07 6.71 5.65
C ILE A 129 19.90 6.18 7.07
N VAL A 130 18.92 5.29 7.26
CA VAL A 130 18.68 4.64 8.54
C VAL A 130 18.78 3.14 8.36
N ARG A 131 19.50 2.50 9.28
CA ARG A 131 19.66 1.05 9.35
C ARG A 131 19.08 0.52 10.64
N VAL A 132 18.25 -0.51 10.52
CA VAL A 132 17.56 -1.13 11.63
C VAL A 132 17.73 -2.64 11.65
N ASN A 133 17.65 -3.23 12.82
CA ASN A 133 17.41 -4.64 13.01
C ASN A 133 16.00 -4.80 13.58
N PHE A 134 15.26 -5.83 13.15
CA PHE A 134 13.98 -6.12 13.75
C PHE A 134 13.71 -7.63 13.77
N VAL A 135 12.88 -8.02 14.73
CA VAL A 135 12.41 -9.39 14.91
C VAL A 135 10.91 -9.37 15.18
N TRP A 136 10.19 -10.16 14.43
CA TRP A 136 8.78 -10.43 14.65
C TRP A 136 8.61 -11.83 15.22
N LYS A 137 8.00 -11.95 16.40
CA LYS A 137 7.86 -13.22 17.11
C LYS A 137 6.47 -13.41 17.72
N ASP A 138 6.05 -14.65 17.78
CA ASP A 138 4.85 -15.06 18.51
C ASP A 138 5.13 -14.98 20.04
N ILE A 139 4.26 -14.28 20.77
CA ILE A 139 4.46 -14.07 22.21
C ILE A 139 4.26 -15.35 23.00
N ARG A 140 3.31 -16.18 22.59
CA ARG A 140 2.93 -17.38 23.32
C ARG A 140 3.95 -18.51 23.14
N THR A 141 4.46 -18.70 21.93
CA THR A 141 5.37 -19.81 21.60
C THR A 141 6.84 -19.39 21.59
N GLY A 142 7.11 -18.10 21.51
CA GLY A 142 8.46 -17.57 21.34
C GLY A 142 9.02 -17.79 19.92
N ARG A 143 8.24 -18.34 18.99
CA ARG A 143 8.69 -18.63 17.62
C ARG A 143 8.94 -17.32 16.87
N ILE A 144 10.11 -17.23 16.25
CA ILE A 144 10.44 -16.13 15.34
C ILE A 144 9.69 -16.36 14.03
N LEU A 145 8.90 -15.38 13.64
CA LEU A 145 8.14 -15.37 12.39
C LEU A 145 8.93 -14.70 11.27
N CYS A 146 9.64 -13.62 11.59
CA CYS A 146 10.53 -12.91 10.67
C CYS A 146 11.66 -12.26 11.46
N GLU A 147 12.87 -12.28 10.91
CA GLU A 147 14.03 -11.55 11.43
C GLU A 147 14.78 -10.92 10.28
N ARG A 148 15.12 -9.64 10.42
CA ARG A 148 16.00 -8.94 9.47
C ARG A 148 17.05 -8.16 10.23
N LYS A 149 18.29 -8.28 9.75
CA LYS A 149 19.44 -7.52 10.24
C LYS A 149 19.92 -6.56 9.18
N ASN A 150 20.36 -5.38 9.61
CA ASN A 150 20.88 -4.34 8.73
C ASN A 150 19.89 -3.95 7.63
N PHE A 151 18.59 -3.96 7.92
CA PHE A 151 17.59 -3.48 6.98
C PHE A 151 17.73 -1.96 6.84
N GLU A 152 17.96 -1.50 5.64
CA GLU A 152 18.33 -0.11 5.35
C GLU A 152 17.35 0.54 4.39
N GLN A 153 17.03 1.80 4.67
CA GLN A 153 16.27 2.65 3.75
C GLN A 153 16.90 4.04 3.66
N THR A 154 16.74 4.64 2.49
CA THR A 154 17.26 5.95 2.19
C THR A 154 16.15 6.91 1.81
N ALA A 155 16.17 8.10 2.39
CA ALA A 155 15.36 9.24 1.97
C ALA A 155 16.26 10.36 1.45
N VAL A 156 15.75 11.08 0.48
CA VAL A 156 16.42 12.27 -0.08
C VAL A 156 15.68 13.50 0.42
N TYR A 157 16.40 14.55 0.80
CA TYR A 157 15.82 15.84 1.12
C TYR A 157 16.70 16.98 0.59
N TYR A 158 16.09 18.14 0.38
CA TYR A 158 16.71 19.28 -0.31
C TYR A 158 16.79 20.51 0.61
N PRO A 159 17.90 20.71 1.34
CA PRO A 159 18.05 21.84 2.26
C PRO A 159 17.87 23.20 1.60
N THR A 160 18.26 23.34 0.34
CA THR A 160 18.13 24.57 -0.45
C THR A 160 16.69 24.95 -0.76
N LEU A 161 15.76 24.01 -0.71
CA LEU A 161 14.32 24.22 -0.85
C LEU A 161 13.62 24.51 0.49
N GLY A 162 14.38 24.70 1.56
CA GLY A 162 13.84 24.90 2.90
C GLY A 162 13.49 23.62 3.63
N GLU A 163 13.81 22.47 3.09
CA GLU A 163 13.60 21.17 3.75
C GLU A 163 14.64 20.98 4.86
N GLY A 164 14.15 20.88 6.07
CA GLY A 164 14.98 20.53 7.21
C GLY A 164 15.25 19.03 7.31
N ARG A 165 16.26 18.68 8.12
CA ARG A 165 16.59 17.28 8.48
C ARG A 165 15.36 16.47 8.87
N TYR A 166 14.37 17.09 9.51
CA TYR A 166 13.14 16.44 9.94
C TYR A 166 12.32 15.83 8.78
N VAL A 167 12.31 16.50 7.62
CA VAL A 167 11.63 15.99 6.42
C VAL A 167 12.29 14.68 5.96
N GLY A 168 13.61 14.65 5.87
CA GLY A 168 14.35 13.42 5.54
C GLY A 168 14.12 12.29 6.55
N GLN A 169 14.08 12.61 7.84
CA GLN A 169 13.79 11.66 8.92
C GLN A 169 12.40 11.07 8.76
N GLN A 170 11.38 11.90 8.57
CA GLN A 170 10.00 11.45 8.43
C GLN A 170 9.79 10.59 7.17
N GLN A 171 10.30 11.04 6.03
CA GLN A 171 10.22 10.26 4.78
C GLN A 171 10.94 8.90 4.91
N ASN A 172 12.10 8.88 5.59
CA ASN A 172 12.81 7.63 5.82
C ASN A 172 12.03 6.70 6.75
N ALA A 173 11.45 7.22 7.83
CA ALA A 173 10.62 6.44 8.75
C ALA A 173 9.43 5.80 8.04
N GLU A 174 8.76 6.53 7.14
CA GLU A 174 7.66 6.00 6.34
C GLU A 174 8.10 4.89 5.37
N LYS A 175 9.25 5.06 4.69
CA LYS A 175 9.82 4.05 3.80
C LYS A 175 10.25 2.79 4.56
N LEU A 176 10.92 2.96 5.70
CA LEU A 176 11.31 1.84 6.58
C LEU A 176 10.07 1.09 7.07
N ALA A 177 9.08 1.81 7.57
CA ALA A 177 7.84 1.21 8.06
C ALA A 177 7.13 0.42 6.97
N ALA A 178 7.02 0.97 5.75
CA ALA A 178 6.44 0.28 4.62
C ALA A 178 7.20 -1.00 4.27
N GLY A 179 8.54 -0.96 4.27
CA GLY A 179 9.37 -2.12 4.01
C GLY A 179 9.27 -3.17 5.12
N ILE A 180 9.28 -2.76 6.39
CA ILE A 180 9.11 -3.68 7.53
C ILE A 180 7.75 -4.37 7.45
N VAL A 181 6.67 -3.63 7.18
CA VAL A 181 5.32 -4.21 7.07
C VAL A 181 5.21 -5.17 5.89
N GLN A 182 5.93 -4.93 4.80
CA GLN A 182 5.99 -5.86 3.68
C GLN A 182 6.66 -7.19 4.06
N GLU A 183 7.66 -7.18 4.95
CA GLU A 183 8.30 -8.37 5.49
C GLU A 183 7.39 -9.16 6.47
N LEU A 184 6.29 -8.57 6.95
CA LEU A 184 5.29 -9.28 7.75
C LEU A 184 4.32 -10.10 6.88
N ALA A 185 4.40 -10.02 5.56
CA ALA A 185 3.66 -10.90 4.68
C ALA A 185 4.09 -12.37 4.89
N ALA A 186 3.19 -13.30 4.62
CA ALA A 186 3.53 -14.71 4.71
C ALA A 186 4.57 -15.06 3.65
N ASP A 187 5.58 -15.86 4.04
CA ASP A 187 6.47 -16.47 3.08
C ASP A 187 5.68 -17.46 2.19
N TRP A 188 5.92 -17.38 0.91
CA TRP A 188 5.28 -18.20 -0.12
C TRP A 188 5.98 -19.55 -0.27
#